data_2b7eb32f891bf65a2e79ec653f5a8ae8
#
_entry.id   2b7eb32f891bf65a2e79ec653f5a8ae8
#
_cell.length_a   1.000
_cell.length_b   1.000
_cell.length_c   1.000
_cell.angle_alpha   90.00
_cell.angle_beta   90.00
_cell.angle_gamma   90.00
#
_symmetry.space_group_name_H-M   'P 1'
#
loop_
_entity.id
_entity.type
_entity.pdbx_description
1 polymer ?
#
loop_
_entity_poly.entity_id
_entity_poly.type
_entity_poly.pdbx_seq_one_letter_code
_entity_poly.pdbx_strand_id
1 'polypeptide(L)'
;MLRTSLRGGFAGAVATVVMTLEQPLDKRLFDCQYDDVEILGKLFTRGDHWRLIGWTLHVQNGAFLGAAYTRVKPSLPGPAVVRGLLAGMIEHVAAWPLTVIFDRYHPAREELPKLATNGRAFGQATIRHAVFGTVLGFLEQALNDRSA
;
A
#
# COMPACT_ATOMS: atom_id res chain seq x y z
N MET A 1 -16.85 -14.91 9.69
CA MET A 1 -16.40 -14.22 8.46
C MET A 1 -16.35 -12.69 8.59
N LEU A 2 -17.44 -11.99 8.94
CA LEU A 2 -17.42 -10.51 9.02
C LEU A 2 -16.37 -9.98 10.01
N ARG A 3 -16.33 -10.51 11.24
CA ARG A 3 -15.33 -10.10 12.24
C ARG A 3 -13.89 -10.31 11.79
N THR A 4 -13.61 -11.40 11.09
CA THR A 4 -12.27 -11.70 10.54
C THR A 4 -11.89 -10.66 9.49
N SER A 5 -12.79 -10.32 8.56
CA SER A 5 -12.54 -9.30 7.55
C SER A 5 -12.39 -7.89 8.14
N LEU A 6 -13.14 -7.53 9.19
CA LEU A 6 -12.99 -6.24 9.87
C LEU A 6 -11.61 -6.13 10.55
N ARG A 7 -11.16 -7.20 11.22
CA ARG A 7 -9.82 -7.25 11.82
C ARG A 7 -8.71 -7.21 10.77
N GLY A 8 -8.90 -7.93 9.64
CA GLY A 8 -7.99 -7.82 8.51
C GLY A 8 -7.96 -6.41 7.93
N GLY A 9 -9.11 -5.75 7.81
CA GLY A 9 -9.18 -4.35 7.39
C GLY A 9 -8.45 -3.41 8.35
N PHE A 10 -8.60 -3.58 9.65
CA PHE A 10 -7.85 -2.82 10.64
C PHE A 10 -6.34 -3.08 10.53
N ALA A 11 -5.92 -4.34 10.38
CA ALA A 11 -4.52 -4.69 10.18
C ALA A 11 -3.94 -4.02 8.92
N GLY A 12 -4.69 -4.00 7.82
CA GLY A 12 -4.30 -3.35 6.57
C GLY A 12 -4.21 -1.82 6.71
N ALA A 13 -5.15 -1.19 7.42
CA ALA A 13 -5.09 0.24 7.71
C ALA A 13 -3.82 0.60 8.50
N VAL A 14 -3.50 -0.16 9.55
CA VAL A 14 -2.27 0.04 10.35
C VAL A 14 -1.03 -0.22 9.52
N ALA A 15 -1.00 -1.29 8.72
CA ALA A 15 0.12 -1.60 7.83
C ALA A 15 0.39 -0.46 6.84
N THR A 16 -0.65 0.16 6.30
CA THR A 16 -0.54 1.33 5.41
C THR A 16 0.05 2.54 6.14
N VAL A 17 -0.37 2.80 7.37
CA VAL A 17 0.23 3.88 8.17
C VAL A 17 1.72 3.64 8.38
N VAL A 18 2.12 2.42 8.77
CA VAL A 18 3.54 2.06 8.96
C VAL A 18 4.34 2.23 7.67
N MET A 19 3.84 1.73 6.55
CA MET A 19 4.46 1.89 5.24
C MET A 19 4.60 3.38 4.84
N THR A 20 3.60 4.20 5.12
CA THR A 20 3.64 5.63 4.80
C THR A 20 4.63 6.39 5.68
N LEU A 21 4.77 6.01 6.94
CA LEU A 21 5.76 6.62 7.85
C LEU A 21 7.21 6.27 7.45
N GLU A 22 7.43 5.20 6.73
CA GLU A 22 8.73 4.80 6.19
C GLU A 22 9.14 5.63 4.95
N GLN A 23 8.22 6.23 4.22
CA GLN A 23 8.49 6.96 2.97
C GLN A 23 9.64 7.98 3.01
N PRO A 24 9.90 8.74 4.09
CA PRO A 24 11.06 9.64 4.13
C PRO A 24 12.41 8.92 3.99
N LEU A 25 12.48 7.65 4.40
CA LEU A 25 13.70 6.84 4.29
C LEU A 25 13.88 6.33 2.86
N ASP A 26 12.82 5.78 2.25
CA ASP A 26 12.90 5.27 0.88
C ASP A 26 13.13 6.38 -0.14
N LYS A 27 12.52 7.57 0.04
CA LYS A 27 12.78 8.74 -0.80
C LYS A 27 14.26 9.12 -0.83
N ARG A 28 14.94 9.04 0.32
CA ARG A 28 16.39 9.27 0.40
C ARG A 28 17.20 8.15 -0.22
N LEU A 29 16.81 6.89 0.05
CA LEU A 29 17.53 5.72 -0.42
C LEU A 29 17.52 5.62 -1.96
N PHE A 30 16.40 5.89 -2.58
CA PHE A 30 16.23 5.80 -4.04
C PHE A 30 16.44 7.13 -4.77
N ASP A 31 16.65 8.24 -4.05
CA ASP A 31 16.69 9.58 -4.65
C ASP A 31 15.51 9.81 -5.61
N CYS A 32 14.32 9.53 -5.13
CA CYS A 32 13.07 9.64 -5.89
C CYS A 32 11.94 10.14 -4.98
N GLN A 33 11.21 11.16 -5.42
CA GLN A 33 10.17 11.83 -4.63
C GLN A 33 8.76 11.24 -4.85
N TYR A 34 8.67 9.98 -5.22
CA TYR A 34 7.40 9.30 -5.33
C TYR A 34 6.68 9.24 -3.97
N ASP A 35 5.39 9.60 -3.95
CA ASP A 35 4.57 9.67 -2.75
C ASP A 35 3.14 9.22 -3.04
N ASP A 36 2.73 8.10 -2.40
CA ASP A 36 1.40 7.52 -2.59
C ASP A 36 0.27 8.43 -2.13
N VAL A 37 0.49 9.13 -1.00
CA VAL A 37 -0.48 10.08 -0.44
C VAL A 37 -0.67 11.28 -1.36
N GLU A 38 0.43 11.78 -1.95
CA GLU A 38 0.39 12.89 -2.88
C GLU A 38 -0.35 12.51 -4.17
N ILE A 39 -0.04 11.35 -4.73
CA ILE A 39 -0.72 10.85 -5.94
C ILE A 39 -2.22 10.72 -5.68
N LEU A 40 -2.62 10.04 -4.63
CA LEU A 40 -4.04 9.82 -4.33
C LEU A 40 -4.77 11.14 -4.02
N GLY A 41 -4.14 12.04 -3.27
CA GLY A 41 -4.74 13.31 -2.92
C GLY A 41 -4.89 14.26 -4.10
N LYS A 42 -3.85 14.38 -4.91
CA LYS A 42 -3.84 15.24 -6.11
C LYS A 42 -4.69 14.70 -7.27
N LEU A 43 -5.18 13.47 -7.18
CA LEU A 43 -6.20 12.94 -8.09
C LEU A 43 -7.53 13.72 -7.97
N PHE A 44 -7.85 14.24 -6.78
CA PHE A 44 -9.10 14.92 -6.47
C PHE A 44 -8.96 16.43 -6.31
N THR A 45 -7.84 16.92 -5.77
CA THR A 45 -7.60 18.36 -5.56
C THR A 45 -6.12 18.70 -5.55
N ARG A 46 -5.78 19.88 -6.08
CA ARG A 46 -4.44 20.46 -5.97
C ARG A 46 -4.32 21.52 -4.86
N GLY A 47 -5.45 21.88 -4.22
CA GLY A 47 -5.49 22.81 -3.08
C GLY A 47 -4.99 22.15 -1.79
N ASP A 48 -4.98 22.89 -0.69
CA ASP A 48 -4.36 22.52 0.60
C ASP A 48 -4.85 21.20 1.21
N HIS A 49 -6.02 20.71 0.77
CA HIS A 49 -6.65 19.50 1.32
C HIS A 49 -6.15 18.20 0.69
N TRP A 50 -5.23 18.24 -0.29
CA TRP A 50 -4.77 17.01 -0.95
C TRP A 50 -4.17 15.99 0.02
N ARG A 51 -3.46 16.47 1.06
CA ARG A 51 -2.86 15.58 2.07
C ARG A 51 -3.91 14.81 2.85
N LEU A 52 -4.96 15.48 3.30
CA LEU A 52 -6.05 14.84 4.05
C LEU A 52 -6.78 13.82 3.18
N ILE A 53 -7.09 14.18 1.95
CA ILE A 53 -7.75 13.28 0.99
C ILE A 53 -6.84 12.09 0.67
N GLY A 54 -5.57 12.35 0.39
CA GLY A 54 -4.60 11.31 0.08
C GLY A 54 -4.42 10.29 1.23
N TRP A 55 -4.24 10.78 2.44
CA TRP A 55 -4.18 9.92 3.63
C TRP A 55 -5.43 9.08 3.80
N THR A 56 -6.61 9.70 3.69
CA THR A 56 -7.90 9.00 3.82
C THR A 56 -8.02 7.88 2.79
N LEU A 57 -7.76 8.17 1.53
CA LEU A 57 -7.85 7.19 0.45
C LEU A 57 -6.80 6.08 0.58
N HIS A 58 -5.58 6.43 0.98
CA HIS A 58 -4.50 5.47 1.14
C HIS A 58 -4.80 4.47 2.26
N VAL A 59 -5.24 4.97 3.43
CA VAL A 59 -5.63 4.12 4.57
C VAL A 59 -6.88 3.28 4.23
N GLN A 60 -7.86 3.83 3.53
CA GLN A 60 -9.03 3.07 3.06
C GLN A 60 -8.63 1.95 2.09
N ASN A 61 -7.72 2.23 1.16
CA ASN A 61 -7.20 1.21 0.25
C ASN A 61 -6.51 0.08 1.03
N GLY A 62 -5.65 0.42 1.98
CA GLY A 62 -5.00 -0.57 2.83
C GLY A 62 -5.99 -1.38 3.68
N ALA A 63 -7.04 -0.74 4.21
CA ALA A 63 -8.11 -1.44 4.92
C ALA A 63 -8.85 -2.43 3.99
N PHE A 64 -9.14 -2.03 2.77
CA PHE A 64 -9.76 -2.91 1.77
C PHE A 64 -8.86 -4.11 1.44
N LEU A 65 -7.58 -3.86 1.17
CA LEU A 65 -6.59 -4.90 0.88
C LEU A 65 -6.42 -5.86 2.07
N GLY A 66 -6.38 -5.36 3.29
CA GLY A 66 -6.30 -6.17 4.50
C GLY A 66 -7.55 -7.04 4.71
N ALA A 67 -8.74 -6.53 4.42
CA ALA A 67 -9.96 -7.31 4.46
C ALA A 67 -9.98 -8.40 3.35
N ALA A 68 -9.50 -8.08 2.15
CA ALA A 68 -9.35 -9.03 1.05
C ALA A 68 -8.31 -10.11 1.37
N TYR A 69 -7.19 -9.73 1.99
CA TYR A 69 -6.12 -10.64 2.40
C TYR A 69 -6.65 -11.79 3.26
N THR A 70 -7.62 -11.54 4.16
CA THR A 70 -8.20 -12.61 5.00
C THR A 70 -8.81 -13.76 4.21
N ARG A 71 -9.21 -13.49 2.96
CA ARG A 71 -9.79 -14.50 2.06
C ARG A 71 -8.74 -15.23 1.24
N VAL A 72 -7.67 -14.55 0.85
CA VAL A 72 -6.62 -15.13 -0.01
C VAL A 72 -5.50 -15.80 0.79
N LYS A 73 -5.28 -15.41 2.06
CA LYS A 73 -4.20 -15.95 2.89
C LYS A 73 -4.17 -17.47 3.01
N PRO A 74 -5.33 -18.24 3.00
CA PRO A 74 -5.26 -19.69 3.08
C PRO A 74 -4.62 -20.34 1.85
N SER A 75 -4.63 -19.66 0.70
CA SER A 75 -4.03 -20.13 -0.56
C SER A 75 -2.55 -19.79 -0.67
N LEU A 76 -1.99 -19.00 0.24
CA LEU A 76 -0.59 -18.59 0.22
C LEU A 76 0.26 -19.52 1.09
N PRO A 77 1.46 -19.91 0.63
CA PRO A 77 2.34 -20.79 1.38
C PRO A 77 3.08 -20.06 2.51
N GLY A 78 3.50 -20.82 3.52
CA GLY A 78 4.40 -20.35 4.57
C GLY A 78 3.70 -19.75 5.81
N PRO A 79 4.47 -19.24 6.77
CA PRO A 79 3.95 -18.59 7.97
C PRO A 79 3.30 -17.24 7.63
N ALA A 80 2.54 -16.68 8.58
CA ALA A 80 1.73 -15.48 8.37
C ALA A 80 2.49 -14.28 7.79
N VAL A 81 3.69 -14.00 8.29
CA VAL A 81 4.53 -12.91 7.78
C VAL A 81 4.91 -13.13 6.31
N VAL A 82 5.26 -14.38 5.94
CA VAL A 82 5.57 -14.72 4.53
C VAL A 82 4.33 -14.60 3.65
N ARG A 83 3.17 -15.06 4.13
CA ARG A 83 1.90 -14.91 3.40
C ARG A 83 1.55 -13.44 3.17
N GLY A 84 1.72 -12.61 4.20
CA GLY A 84 1.50 -11.17 4.08
C GLY A 84 2.47 -10.52 3.09
N LEU A 85 3.77 -10.83 3.19
CA LEU A 85 4.79 -10.36 2.26
C LEU A 85 4.45 -10.76 0.81
N LEU A 86 4.11 -12.03 0.58
CA LEU A 86 3.71 -12.50 -0.75
C LEU A 86 2.49 -11.75 -1.29
N ALA A 87 1.47 -11.52 -0.45
CA ALA A 87 0.29 -10.78 -0.83
C ALA A 87 0.63 -9.34 -1.24
N GLY A 88 1.47 -8.65 -0.45
CA GLY A 88 1.92 -7.28 -0.77
C GLY A 88 2.75 -7.24 -2.07
N MET A 89 3.63 -8.21 -2.29
CA MET A 89 4.42 -8.28 -3.52
C MET A 89 3.58 -8.62 -4.75
N ILE A 90 2.60 -9.51 -4.62
CA ILE A 90 1.66 -9.82 -5.71
C ILE A 90 0.84 -8.59 -6.07
N GLU A 91 0.33 -7.87 -5.08
CA GLU A 91 -0.42 -6.63 -5.30
C GLU A 91 0.46 -5.58 -6.00
N HIS A 92 1.67 -5.34 -5.51
CA HIS A 92 2.62 -4.42 -6.12
C HIS A 92 2.85 -4.71 -7.61
N VAL A 93 3.22 -5.95 -7.93
CA VAL A 93 3.51 -6.32 -9.33
C VAL A 93 2.27 -6.26 -10.20
N ALA A 94 1.10 -6.64 -9.68
CA ALA A 94 -0.16 -6.59 -10.40
C ALA A 94 -0.66 -5.16 -10.64
N ALA A 95 -0.44 -4.25 -9.68
CA ALA A 95 -0.87 -2.86 -9.78
C ALA A 95 0.12 -1.98 -10.56
N TRP A 96 1.41 -2.35 -10.63
CA TRP A 96 2.44 -1.51 -11.25
C TRP A 96 2.14 -1.09 -12.70
N PRO A 97 1.59 -1.93 -13.59
CA PRO A 97 1.23 -1.52 -14.94
C PRO A 97 0.23 -0.35 -15.00
N LEU A 98 -0.57 -0.13 -13.94
CA LEU A 98 -1.50 0.99 -13.86
C LEU A 98 -0.78 2.35 -13.77
N THR A 99 0.50 2.37 -13.42
CA THR A 99 1.32 3.59 -13.41
C THR A 99 1.40 4.26 -14.78
N VAL A 100 1.28 3.50 -15.88
CA VAL A 100 1.18 4.05 -17.23
C VAL A 100 -0.05 4.97 -17.36
N ILE A 101 -1.17 4.59 -16.74
CA ILE A 101 -2.41 5.37 -16.74
C ILE A 101 -2.21 6.64 -15.91
N PHE A 102 -1.57 6.53 -14.73
CA PHE A 102 -1.24 7.68 -13.91
C PHE A 102 -0.34 8.67 -14.65
N ASP A 103 0.76 8.21 -15.23
CA ASP A 103 1.69 9.06 -15.96
C ASP A 103 1.04 9.81 -17.13
N ARG A 104 -0.01 9.25 -17.72
CA ARG A 104 -0.68 9.82 -18.89
C ARG A 104 -1.88 10.71 -18.53
N TYR A 105 -2.67 10.31 -17.55
CA TYR A 105 -4.00 10.89 -17.31
C TYR A 105 -4.16 11.56 -15.95
N HIS A 106 -3.18 11.43 -15.04
CA HIS A 106 -3.29 12.04 -13.72
C HIS A 106 -3.39 13.57 -13.82
N PRO A 107 -4.34 14.22 -13.12
CA PRO A 107 -4.53 15.67 -13.19
C PRO A 107 -3.29 16.49 -12.86
N ALA A 108 -2.45 16.02 -11.93
CA ALA A 108 -1.21 16.65 -11.50
C ALA A 108 0.06 15.99 -12.09
N ARG A 109 -0.03 15.30 -13.23
CA ARG A 109 1.10 14.54 -13.82
C ARG A 109 2.35 15.36 -14.10
N GLU A 110 2.21 16.68 -14.27
CA GLU A 110 3.35 17.57 -14.51
C GLU A 110 4.11 17.93 -13.22
N GLU A 111 3.49 17.71 -12.06
CA GLU A 111 4.04 18.00 -10.73
C GLU A 111 4.62 16.74 -10.07
N LEU A 112 4.23 15.57 -10.56
CA LEU A 112 4.55 14.26 -9.98
C LEU A 112 5.69 13.58 -10.76
N PRO A 113 6.52 12.75 -10.09
CA PRO A 113 7.51 11.95 -10.79
C PRO A 113 6.83 10.94 -11.73
N LYS A 114 7.43 10.70 -12.89
CA LYS A 114 7.01 9.60 -13.76
C LYS A 114 7.30 8.27 -13.07
N LEU A 115 6.37 7.33 -13.18
CA LEU A 115 6.43 6.05 -12.48
C LEU A 115 6.71 4.86 -13.41
N ALA A 116 5.99 4.78 -14.52
CA ALA A 116 5.94 3.57 -15.37
C ALA A 116 7.30 3.10 -15.87
N THR A 117 8.21 4.03 -16.17
CA THR A 117 9.58 3.74 -16.65
C THR A 117 10.66 4.08 -15.64
N ASN A 118 10.29 4.37 -14.40
CA ASN A 118 11.21 4.80 -13.35
C ASN A 118 11.56 3.63 -12.42
N GLY A 119 12.73 3.01 -12.62
CA GLY A 119 13.20 1.92 -11.78
C GLY A 119 13.42 2.30 -10.31
N ARG A 120 13.73 3.58 -10.00
CA ARG A 120 13.83 4.07 -8.62
C ARG A 120 12.46 4.10 -7.94
N ALA A 121 11.43 4.58 -8.63
CA ALA A 121 10.05 4.55 -8.13
C ALA A 121 9.55 3.11 -7.95
N PHE A 122 9.89 2.20 -8.87
CA PHE A 122 9.59 0.77 -8.71
C PHE A 122 10.26 0.18 -7.47
N GLY A 123 11.54 0.49 -7.24
CA GLY A 123 12.28 0.05 -6.05
C GLY A 123 11.66 0.58 -4.74
N GLN A 124 11.26 1.86 -4.71
CA GLN A 124 10.52 2.43 -3.58
C GLN A 124 9.23 1.67 -3.31
N ALA A 125 8.40 1.50 -4.34
CA ALA A 125 7.14 0.76 -4.22
C ALA A 125 7.38 -0.68 -3.75
N THR A 126 8.44 -1.35 -4.22
CA THR A 126 8.81 -2.70 -3.77
C THR A 126 9.06 -2.75 -2.25
N ILE A 127 9.85 -1.83 -1.70
CA ILE A 127 10.10 -1.77 -0.25
C ILE A 127 8.82 -1.48 0.51
N ARG A 128 8.03 -0.51 0.07
CA ARG A 128 6.76 -0.15 0.71
C ARG A 128 5.80 -1.32 0.79
N HIS A 129 5.61 -2.05 -0.31
CA HIS A 129 4.72 -3.21 -0.32
C HIS A 129 5.29 -4.39 0.47
N ALA A 130 6.62 -4.53 0.55
CA ALA A 130 7.25 -5.50 1.45
C ALA A 130 6.98 -5.16 2.93
N VAL A 131 7.11 -3.90 3.33
CA VAL A 131 6.77 -3.41 4.68
C VAL A 131 5.28 -3.61 4.96
N PHE A 132 4.41 -3.14 4.05
CA PHE A 132 2.96 -3.31 4.16
C PHE A 132 2.58 -4.77 4.36
N GLY A 133 3.03 -5.66 3.47
CA GLY A 133 2.68 -7.08 3.52
C GLY A 133 3.19 -7.77 4.79
N THR A 134 4.42 -7.45 5.21
CA THR A 134 5.01 -7.99 6.45
C THR A 134 4.20 -7.61 7.67
N VAL A 135 3.88 -6.33 7.81
CA VAL A 135 3.07 -5.81 8.94
C VAL A 135 1.64 -6.34 8.89
N LEU A 136 1.03 -6.39 7.70
CA LEU A 136 -0.31 -6.96 7.50
C LEU A 136 -0.36 -8.42 7.95
N GLY A 137 0.57 -9.25 7.49
CA GLY A 137 0.61 -10.67 7.83
C GLY A 137 0.74 -10.92 9.33
N PHE A 138 1.63 -10.16 9.98
CA PHE A 138 1.84 -10.22 11.42
C PHE A 138 0.59 -9.79 12.22
N LEU A 139 0.05 -8.61 11.91
CA LEU A 139 -1.08 -8.05 12.65
C LEU A 139 -2.37 -8.84 12.42
N GLU A 140 -2.62 -9.27 11.19
CA GLU A 140 -3.81 -10.04 10.87
C GLU A 140 -3.83 -11.37 11.63
N GLN A 141 -2.69 -12.06 11.70
CA GLN A 141 -2.55 -13.27 12.52
C GLN A 141 -2.77 -12.95 14.00
N ALA A 142 -2.10 -11.93 14.54
CA ALA A 142 -2.21 -11.58 15.95
C ALA A 142 -3.65 -11.24 16.36
N LEU A 143 -4.45 -10.66 15.46
CA LEU A 143 -5.82 -10.25 15.73
C LEU A 143 -6.83 -11.40 15.54
N ASN A 144 -6.59 -12.32 14.60
CA ASN A 144 -7.53 -13.38 14.28
C ASN A 144 -7.25 -14.69 15.00
N ASP A 145 -5.99 -15.06 15.24
CA ASP A 145 -5.66 -16.31 15.94
C ASP A 145 -5.89 -16.24 17.46
N ARG A 146 -5.84 -15.05 18.08
CA ARG A 146 -6.18 -14.87 19.51
C ARG A 146 -7.68 -15.03 19.85
N SER A 147 -8.48 -15.39 18.88
CA SER A 147 -9.96 -15.40 18.99
C SER A 147 -10.56 -16.75 18.61
N ALA A 148 -9.72 -17.73 18.36
CA ALA A 148 -10.03 -19.13 18.22
C ALA A 148 -9.71 -19.90 19.51
#